data_1d72f7ac7297940057db34bc298db8e4
#
_entry.id   1d72f7ac7297940057db34bc298db8e4
#
_cell.length_a   1.000
_cell.length_b   1.000
_cell.length_c   1.000
_cell.angle_alpha   90.00
_cell.angle_beta   90.00
_cell.angle_gamma   90.00
#
_symmetry.space_group_name_H-M   'P 1'
#
loop_
_entity.id
_entity.type
_entity.pdbx_description
1 polymer ?
#
loop_
_entity_poly.entity_id
_entity_poly.type
_entity_poly.pdbx_seq_one_letter_code
_entity_poly.pdbx_strand_id
1 'polypeptide(L)'
;MKLSILGCYSATPRIIAHTTSQVLETRGHLFLIDCGEGTQVELRRHKIKFNQIKHIFISHLHGDHYFGLVGLISTFRLLTRETDLHIYGPKGLKEIITLQLKLSESWTNFKLIFHVLSSKESELVYEDEKVSVQTIPLDHRVYTNGF
;
A
#
# COMPACT_ATOMS: atom_id res chain seq x y z
N MET A 1 18.11 8.24 -1.18
CA MET A 1 16.77 8.01 -0.59
C MET A 1 15.91 9.22 -0.86
N LYS A 2 14.67 9.01 -1.34
CA LYS A 2 13.70 10.08 -1.61
C LYS A 2 12.34 9.65 -1.08
N LEU A 3 11.69 10.48 -0.28
CA LEU A 3 10.32 10.30 0.17
C LEU A 3 9.42 11.27 -0.60
N SER A 4 8.39 10.75 -1.26
CA SER A 4 7.35 11.53 -1.93
C SER A 4 6.05 11.38 -1.16
N ILE A 5 5.55 12.46 -0.59
CA ILE A 5 4.26 12.51 0.09
C ILE A 5 3.20 12.73 -0.99
N LEU A 6 2.35 11.73 -1.23
CA LEU A 6 1.26 11.79 -2.20
C LEU A 6 -0.02 12.31 -1.56
N GLY A 7 -0.20 12.03 -0.28
CA GLY A 7 -1.29 12.50 0.54
C GLY A 7 -0.96 12.37 2.02
N CYS A 8 -1.43 13.30 2.83
CA CYS A 8 -1.21 13.32 4.28
C CYS A 8 -2.42 13.86 5.06
N TYR A 9 -3.57 13.94 4.41
CA TYR A 9 -4.76 14.44 5.06
C TYR A 9 -5.50 13.32 5.79
N SER A 10 -5.78 13.54 7.07
CA SER A 10 -6.44 12.53 7.90
C SER A 10 -7.95 12.47 7.62
N ALA A 11 -8.48 11.26 7.69
CA ALA A 11 -9.87 10.85 7.63
C ALA A 11 -10.62 11.17 6.33
N THR A 12 -10.56 12.38 5.80
CA THR A 12 -11.36 12.76 4.61
C THR A 12 -10.51 13.38 3.52
N PRO A 13 -10.68 12.98 2.25
CA PRO A 13 -10.02 13.65 1.14
C PRO A 13 -10.58 15.07 0.97
N ARG A 14 -9.75 15.97 0.45
CA ARG A 14 -10.14 17.34 0.09
C ARG A 14 -9.87 17.60 -1.39
N ILE A 15 -10.41 18.67 -1.94
CA ILE A 15 -10.24 19.03 -3.35
C ILE A 15 -8.75 19.13 -3.74
N ILE A 16 -7.92 19.64 -2.82
CA ILE A 16 -6.49 19.89 -3.08
C ILE A 16 -5.55 19.02 -2.23
N ALA A 17 -6.11 18.09 -1.44
CA ALA A 17 -5.30 17.24 -0.55
C ALA A 17 -5.92 15.85 -0.46
N HIS A 18 -5.09 14.85 -0.69
CA HIS A 18 -5.47 13.44 -0.63
C HIS A 18 -5.18 12.84 0.73
N THR A 19 -5.84 11.72 1.01
CA THR A 19 -5.63 10.91 2.21
C THR A 19 -4.26 10.23 2.18
N THR A 20 -3.90 9.56 3.26
CA THR A 20 -2.54 9.12 3.52
C THR A 20 -2.00 8.19 2.45
N SER A 21 -0.94 8.60 1.79
CA SER A 21 -0.09 7.74 0.96
C SER A 21 1.29 8.35 0.72
N GLN A 22 2.32 7.52 0.70
CA GLN A 22 3.71 7.94 0.56
C GLN A 22 4.46 6.94 -0.30
N VAL A 23 5.42 7.42 -1.10
CA VAL A 23 6.34 6.55 -1.83
C VAL A 23 7.76 6.81 -1.36
N LEU A 24 8.39 5.77 -0.87
CA LEU A 24 9.80 5.77 -0.52
C LEU A 24 10.61 5.12 -1.65
N GLU A 25 11.47 5.93 -2.27
CA GLU A 25 12.46 5.47 -3.24
C GLU A 25 13.82 5.32 -2.55
N THR A 26 14.34 4.11 -2.52
CA THR A 26 15.65 3.84 -1.94
C THR A 26 16.31 2.64 -2.60
N ARG A 27 17.60 2.73 -2.90
CA ARG A 27 18.44 1.65 -3.44
C ARG A 27 17.82 0.85 -4.60
N GLY A 28 17.02 1.52 -5.45
CA GLY A 28 16.35 0.91 -6.60
C GLY A 28 14.97 0.32 -6.31
N HIS A 29 14.49 0.41 -5.07
CA HIS A 29 13.12 0.03 -4.69
C HIS A 29 12.18 1.22 -4.67
N LEU A 30 10.91 0.96 -4.98
CA LEU A 30 9.78 1.85 -4.74
C LEU A 30 8.81 1.14 -3.79
N PHE A 31 8.76 1.61 -2.55
CA PHE A 31 7.83 1.15 -1.53
C PHE A 31 6.67 2.12 -1.43
N LEU A 32 5.44 1.63 -1.58
CA LEU A 32 4.24 2.42 -1.28
C LEU A 32 3.85 2.17 0.18
N ILE A 33 3.71 3.24 0.95
CA ILE A 33 3.28 3.21 2.34
C ILE A 33 1.94 3.91 2.43
N ASP A 34 0.92 3.17 2.80
CA ASP A 34 -0.49 3.49 2.74
C ASP A 34 -1.01 3.80 1.32
N CYS A 35 -2.28 3.63 1.13
CA CYS A 35 -2.95 3.77 -0.16
C CYS A 35 -4.37 4.30 0.04
N GLY A 36 -4.49 5.54 0.51
CA GLY A 36 -5.77 6.22 0.64
C GLY A 36 -6.40 6.56 -0.70
N GLU A 37 -7.60 7.15 -0.68
CA GLU A 37 -8.31 7.53 -1.90
C GLU A 37 -7.49 8.50 -2.75
N GLY A 38 -7.52 8.28 -4.06
CA GLY A 38 -6.81 9.13 -5.02
C GLY A 38 -5.33 8.81 -5.20
N THR A 39 -4.74 7.88 -4.44
CA THR A 39 -3.32 7.51 -4.54
C THR A 39 -2.88 7.22 -5.98
N GLN A 40 -3.68 6.50 -6.77
CA GLN A 40 -3.35 6.19 -8.17
C GLN A 40 -3.27 7.45 -9.06
N VAL A 41 -4.02 8.50 -8.74
CA VAL A 41 -3.95 9.80 -9.46
C VAL A 41 -2.67 10.52 -9.09
N GLU A 42 -2.34 10.55 -7.80
CA GLU A 42 -1.12 11.19 -7.30
C GLU A 42 0.15 10.48 -7.78
N LEU A 43 0.15 9.15 -7.87
CA LEU A 43 1.25 8.40 -8.49
C LEU A 43 1.51 8.89 -9.94
N ARG A 44 0.44 9.15 -10.71
CA ARG A 44 0.56 9.70 -12.08
C ARG A 44 1.07 11.15 -12.07
N ARG A 45 0.53 12.01 -11.20
CA ARG A 45 0.97 13.42 -11.07
C ARG A 45 2.45 13.50 -10.72
N HIS A 46 2.92 12.64 -9.84
CA HIS A 46 4.33 12.56 -9.45
C HIS A 46 5.21 11.76 -10.42
N LYS A 47 4.64 11.29 -11.57
CA LYS A 47 5.33 10.50 -12.60
C LYS A 47 6.00 9.24 -12.06
N ILE A 48 5.41 8.64 -11.02
CA ILE A 48 5.90 7.40 -10.42
C ILE A 48 5.48 6.23 -11.30
N LYS A 49 6.45 5.36 -11.61
CA LYS A 49 6.23 4.20 -12.48
C LYS A 49 5.53 3.09 -11.70
N PHE A 50 4.27 2.83 -12.00
CA PHE A 50 3.45 1.79 -11.34
C PHE A 50 4.12 0.41 -11.28
N ASN A 51 4.73 -0.03 -12.39
CA ASN A 51 5.36 -1.35 -12.47
C ASN A 51 6.59 -1.52 -11.57
N GLN A 52 7.15 -0.44 -11.04
CA GLN A 52 8.26 -0.48 -10.09
C GLN A 52 7.81 -0.65 -8.64
N ILE A 53 6.53 -0.43 -8.33
CA ILE A 53 5.97 -0.67 -7.00
C ILE A 53 5.71 -2.17 -6.87
N LYS A 54 6.54 -2.88 -6.11
CA LYS A 54 6.41 -4.31 -5.85
C LYS A 54 5.89 -4.61 -4.45
N HIS A 55 6.02 -3.66 -3.53
CA HIS A 55 5.69 -3.81 -2.12
C HIS A 55 4.83 -2.63 -1.67
N ILE A 56 3.69 -2.94 -1.05
CA ILE A 56 2.75 -1.97 -0.46
C ILE A 56 2.61 -2.31 1.01
N PHE A 57 2.79 -1.32 1.87
CA PHE A 57 2.69 -1.45 3.31
C PHE A 57 1.50 -0.64 3.81
N ILE A 58 0.53 -1.30 4.44
CA ILE A 58 -0.67 -0.66 5.00
C ILE A 58 -0.54 -0.61 6.52
N SER A 59 -0.52 0.59 7.05
CA SER A 59 -0.31 0.85 8.47
C SER A 59 -1.44 0.33 9.33
N HIS A 60 -2.69 0.58 8.94
CA HIS A 60 -3.90 0.13 9.64
C HIS A 60 -5.15 0.19 8.74
N LEU A 61 -6.29 -0.31 9.24
CA LEU A 61 -7.52 -0.45 8.45
C LEU A 61 -8.53 0.70 8.62
N HIS A 62 -8.06 1.94 8.87
CA HIS A 62 -8.93 3.10 8.63
C HIS A 62 -8.94 3.42 7.13
N GLY A 63 -10.10 3.81 6.60
CA GLY A 63 -10.32 3.92 5.16
C GLY A 63 -9.36 4.85 4.44
N ASP A 64 -9.01 5.96 5.08
CA ASP A 64 -8.06 6.94 4.57
C ASP A 64 -6.62 6.42 4.38
N HIS A 65 -6.35 5.17 4.81
CA HIS A 65 -5.06 4.49 4.62
C HIS A 65 -5.10 3.37 3.58
N TYR A 66 -6.27 2.86 3.17
CA TYR A 66 -6.30 1.73 2.21
C TYR A 66 -7.44 1.75 1.18
N PHE A 67 -8.42 2.66 1.24
CA PHE A 67 -9.55 2.66 0.30
C PHE A 67 -9.14 2.84 -1.16
N GLY A 68 -7.97 3.41 -1.44
CA GLY A 68 -7.42 3.50 -2.78
C GLY A 68 -6.82 2.19 -3.31
N LEU A 69 -6.60 1.18 -2.45
CA LEU A 69 -5.81 0.00 -2.78
C LEU A 69 -6.48 -0.88 -3.85
N VAL A 70 -7.78 -1.13 -3.76
CA VAL A 70 -8.50 -1.93 -4.76
C VAL A 70 -8.50 -1.25 -6.13
N GLY A 71 -8.65 0.08 -6.16
CA GLY A 71 -8.55 0.87 -7.39
C GLY A 71 -7.14 0.83 -8.00
N LEU A 72 -6.10 0.88 -7.16
CA LEU A 72 -4.71 0.76 -7.61
C LEU A 72 -4.43 -0.63 -8.18
N ILE A 73 -4.89 -1.71 -7.53
CA ILE A 73 -4.76 -3.10 -8.02
C ILE A 73 -5.45 -3.25 -9.39
N SER A 74 -6.65 -2.70 -9.55
CA SER A 74 -7.36 -2.70 -10.83
C SER A 74 -6.59 -1.93 -11.91
N THR A 75 -5.98 -0.80 -11.55
CA THR A 75 -5.12 -0.04 -12.47
C THR A 75 -3.87 -0.83 -12.87
N PHE A 76 -3.22 -1.52 -11.95
CA PHE A 76 -2.08 -2.40 -12.27
C PHE A 76 -2.46 -3.48 -13.30
N ARG A 77 -3.63 -4.10 -13.16
CA ARG A 77 -4.16 -5.07 -14.12
C ARG A 77 -4.35 -4.45 -15.51
N LEU A 78 -5.00 -3.28 -15.57
CA LEU A 78 -5.28 -2.57 -16.83
C LEU A 78 -3.99 -2.10 -17.52
N LEU A 79 -2.92 -1.87 -16.76
CA LEU A 79 -1.59 -1.55 -17.27
C LEU A 79 -0.73 -2.80 -17.55
N THR A 80 -1.37 -3.97 -17.67
CA THR A 80 -0.73 -5.25 -18.04
C THR A 80 0.42 -5.66 -17.13
N ARG A 81 0.27 -5.42 -15.80
CA ARG A 81 1.26 -5.88 -14.84
C ARG A 81 1.34 -7.40 -14.86
N GLU A 82 2.56 -7.95 -14.87
CA GLU A 82 2.83 -9.39 -14.80
C GLU A 82 3.57 -9.78 -13.52
N THR A 83 4.23 -8.82 -12.87
CA THR A 83 5.03 -9.08 -11.67
C THR A 83 4.15 -9.16 -10.42
N ASP A 84 4.47 -10.08 -9.53
CA ASP A 84 3.78 -10.26 -8.26
C ASP A 84 3.74 -8.95 -7.45
N LEU A 85 2.68 -8.76 -6.68
CA LEU A 85 2.49 -7.62 -5.79
C LEU A 85 2.40 -8.12 -4.34
N HIS A 86 3.35 -7.70 -3.52
CA HIS A 86 3.38 -7.99 -2.10
C HIS A 86 2.66 -6.90 -1.33
N ILE A 87 1.71 -7.28 -0.49
CA ILE A 87 0.90 -6.38 0.32
C ILE A 87 1.04 -6.79 1.79
N TYR A 88 1.61 -5.90 2.58
CA TYR A 88 1.82 -6.07 4.02
C TYR A 88 0.77 -5.25 4.75
N GLY A 89 0.06 -5.86 5.68
CA GLY A 89 -0.96 -5.12 6.43
C GLY A 89 -1.69 -5.94 7.48
N PRO A 90 -2.55 -5.29 8.26
CA PRO A 90 -3.26 -5.94 9.35
C PRO A 90 -4.14 -7.10 8.90
N LYS A 91 -4.44 -7.99 9.86
CA LYS A 91 -5.48 -9.01 9.70
C LYS A 91 -6.79 -8.37 9.22
N GLY A 92 -7.44 -8.99 8.22
CA GLY A 92 -8.66 -8.51 7.59
C GLY A 92 -8.43 -7.82 6.24
N LEU A 93 -7.25 -7.26 5.99
CA LEU A 93 -6.96 -6.58 4.70
C LEU A 93 -7.12 -7.52 3.51
N LYS A 94 -6.55 -8.73 3.60
CA LYS A 94 -6.67 -9.76 2.56
C LYS A 94 -8.12 -10.08 2.24
N GLU A 95 -8.91 -10.31 3.27
CA GLU A 95 -10.32 -10.68 3.16
C GLU A 95 -11.11 -9.56 2.48
N ILE A 96 -10.91 -8.31 2.87
CA ILE A 96 -11.58 -7.13 2.29
C ILE A 96 -11.25 -7.03 0.80
N ILE A 97 -9.98 -7.02 0.44
CA ILE A 97 -9.55 -6.85 -0.96
C ILE A 97 -10.00 -8.04 -1.81
N THR A 98 -9.84 -9.26 -1.31
CA THR A 98 -10.26 -10.47 -2.03
C THR A 98 -11.76 -10.49 -2.26
N LEU A 99 -12.57 -10.10 -1.27
CA LEU A 99 -14.02 -10.03 -1.39
C LEU A 99 -14.45 -8.98 -2.42
N GLN A 100 -13.85 -7.77 -2.39
CA GLN A 100 -14.14 -6.72 -3.36
C GLN A 100 -13.82 -7.18 -4.79
N LEU A 101 -12.65 -7.76 -5.02
CA LEU A 101 -12.27 -8.27 -6.35
C LEU A 101 -13.20 -9.40 -6.81
N LYS A 102 -13.57 -10.32 -5.91
CA LYS A 102 -14.49 -11.43 -6.21
C LYS A 102 -15.88 -10.93 -6.61
N LEU A 103 -16.48 -10.04 -5.82
CA LEU A 103 -17.85 -9.56 -6.07
C LEU A 103 -17.94 -8.64 -7.28
N SER A 104 -16.86 -7.95 -7.63
CA SER A 104 -16.77 -7.11 -8.84
C SER A 104 -16.30 -7.88 -10.08
N GLU A 105 -16.17 -9.21 -9.97
CA GLU A 105 -15.65 -10.08 -11.04
C GLU A 105 -14.32 -9.57 -11.64
N SER A 106 -13.49 -8.97 -10.77
CA SER A 106 -12.21 -8.38 -11.16
C SER A 106 -11.09 -9.35 -10.85
N TRP A 107 -10.39 -9.81 -11.89
CA TRP A 107 -9.27 -10.73 -11.78
C TRP A 107 -7.95 -10.00 -12.01
N THR A 108 -6.89 -10.44 -11.36
CA THR A 108 -5.54 -9.99 -11.66
C THR A 108 -4.81 -11.04 -12.49
N ASN A 109 -4.00 -10.62 -13.44
CA ASN A 109 -3.09 -11.46 -14.21
C ASN A 109 -1.71 -11.61 -13.54
N PHE A 110 -1.59 -11.16 -12.29
CA PHE A 110 -0.43 -11.28 -11.42
C PHE A 110 -0.87 -11.74 -10.02
N LYS A 111 0.05 -12.30 -9.24
CA LYS A 111 -0.27 -12.76 -7.89
C LYS A 111 -0.34 -11.58 -6.91
N LEU A 112 -1.36 -11.60 -6.05
CA LEU A 112 -1.44 -10.78 -4.85
C LEU A 112 -0.95 -11.63 -3.68
N ILE A 113 0.19 -11.25 -3.10
CA ILE A 113 0.82 -11.97 -1.99
C ILE A 113 0.61 -11.12 -0.74
N PHE A 114 -0.28 -11.59 0.13
CA PHE A 114 -0.59 -10.89 1.38
C PHE A 114 0.28 -11.40 2.52
N HIS A 115 0.91 -10.47 3.22
CA HIS A 115 1.67 -10.69 4.44
C HIS A 115 0.90 -10.07 5.60
N VAL A 116 0.31 -10.94 6.43
CA VAL A 116 -0.51 -10.50 7.55
C VAL A 116 0.36 -10.08 8.72
N LEU A 117 0.21 -8.83 9.15
CA LEU A 117 0.89 -8.25 10.29
C LEU A 117 -0.03 -8.34 11.52
N SER A 118 0.48 -8.89 12.63
CA SER A 118 -0.29 -9.07 13.87
C SER A 118 0.55 -8.94 15.15
N SER A 119 1.87 -8.81 15.03
CA SER A 119 2.77 -8.65 16.16
C SER A 119 2.60 -7.29 16.83
N LYS A 120 2.66 -7.26 18.15
CA LYS A 120 2.74 -6.04 18.95
C LYS A 120 4.18 -5.60 19.21
N GLU A 121 5.14 -6.35 18.71
CA GLU A 121 6.57 -6.04 18.76
C GLU A 121 7.08 -5.76 17.36
N SER A 122 8.20 -5.05 17.25
CA SER A 122 8.86 -4.81 15.97
C SER A 122 9.29 -6.14 15.35
N GLU A 123 8.93 -6.34 14.08
CA GLU A 123 9.29 -7.54 13.32
C GLU A 123 9.86 -7.17 11.95
N LEU A 124 10.83 -7.97 11.49
CA LEU A 124 11.36 -7.87 10.13
C LEU A 124 10.33 -8.45 9.15
N VAL A 125 9.81 -7.61 8.25
CA VAL A 125 8.74 -8.00 7.31
C VAL A 125 9.22 -8.13 5.87
N TYR A 126 10.32 -7.51 5.53
CA TYR A 126 10.98 -7.63 4.23
C TYR A 126 12.49 -7.44 4.38
N GLU A 127 13.26 -8.21 3.63
CA GLU A 127 14.71 -8.05 3.55
C GLU A 127 15.24 -8.54 2.20
N ASP A 128 16.19 -7.82 1.66
CA ASP A 128 17.06 -8.25 0.57
C ASP A 128 18.51 -7.76 0.79
N GLU A 129 19.39 -7.92 -0.19
CA GLU A 129 20.81 -7.51 -0.09
C GLU A 129 21.01 -6.01 0.13
N LYS A 130 19.99 -5.18 -0.10
CA LYS A 130 20.10 -3.71 -0.14
C LYS A 130 19.35 -3.00 0.96
N VAL A 131 18.21 -3.55 1.37
CA VAL A 131 17.29 -2.93 2.34
C VAL A 131 16.63 -3.97 3.22
N SER A 132 16.31 -3.58 4.44
CA SER A 132 15.39 -4.29 5.33
C SER A 132 14.25 -3.35 5.73
N VAL A 133 13.06 -3.91 5.94
CA VAL A 133 11.88 -3.18 6.43
C VAL A 133 11.39 -3.86 7.69
N GLN A 134 11.24 -3.08 8.75
CA GLN A 134 10.73 -3.53 10.04
C GLN A 134 9.45 -2.76 10.38
N THR A 135 8.56 -3.40 11.15
CA THR A 135 7.41 -2.73 11.72
C THR A 135 7.82 -1.88 12.93
N ILE A 136 7.11 -0.78 13.11
CA ILE A 136 7.18 0.08 14.30
C ILE A 136 5.78 0.09 14.91
N PRO A 137 5.50 -0.75 15.94
CA PRO A 137 4.18 -0.75 16.57
C PRO A 137 3.84 0.62 17.14
N LEU A 138 2.61 1.07 16.87
CA LEU A 138 2.12 2.38 17.30
C LEU A 138 0.92 2.24 18.22
N ASP A 139 0.82 3.11 19.21
CA ASP A 139 -0.34 3.19 20.09
C ASP A 139 -1.50 3.87 19.36
N HIS A 140 -2.53 3.09 19.05
CA HIS A 140 -3.72 3.55 18.36
C HIS A 140 -4.92 2.66 18.71
N ARG A 141 -6.15 3.17 18.51
CA ARG A 141 -7.39 2.44 18.80
C ARG A 141 -7.50 1.08 18.08
N VAL A 142 -6.92 0.95 16.90
CA VAL A 142 -6.85 -0.28 16.11
C VAL A 142 -5.39 -0.67 15.93
N TYR A 143 -5.15 -1.95 15.60
CA TYR A 143 -3.80 -2.42 15.29
C TYR A 143 -3.15 -1.53 14.22
N THR A 144 -2.00 -0.95 14.55
CA THR A 144 -1.32 0.03 13.71
C THR A 144 0.19 -0.13 13.78
N ASN A 145 0.84 -0.04 12.63
CA ASN A 145 2.29 0.00 12.52
C ASN A 145 2.76 1.18 11.65
N GLY A 146 3.90 1.77 12.05
CA GLY A 146 4.81 2.42 11.11
C GLY A 146 5.77 1.40 10.48
N PHE A 147 6.61 1.86 9.56
CA PHE A 147 7.61 1.06 8.85
C PHE A 147 8.92 1.81 8.73
#